data_d21543b6bfcc1bb966d75d59b34b5202
#
_entry.id   d21543b6bfcc1bb966d75d59b34b5202
#
_cell.length_a   1.000
_cell.length_b   1.000
_cell.length_c   1.000
_cell.angle_alpha   90.00
_cell.angle_beta   90.00
_cell.angle_gamma   90.00
#
_symmetry.space_group_name_H-M   'P 1'
#
loop_
_entity.id
_entity.type
_entity.pdbx_description
1 polymer ?
#
loop_
_entity_poly.entity_id
_entity_poly.type
_entity_poly.pdbx_seq_one_letter_code
_entity_poly.pdbx_strand_id
1 'polypeptide(L)'
;MFRNTASTLVLLFTLFIATLDATAQCPGCIANVTCTATPAYPTLCPAQPPEATAGEYYETDITFWLPTTFTDPGTGFNVTFNQMTITSVTGLPFGLSLETNEPSGVYFPQQDQYGCGRICGTPLGAGTFEVTISIIAGVTFSGIDVDAPEQFVIPLVVLPGSGSNSSFTFTPTTGCGTVDVDFQSLIDASPQPMAWDWDFGNGNTSSLQTPPTQTYDEPGTYTITLETTINGHVLESVSVTALNENWCGDVEETFCNCGTPIIGTCPDLYFTLNNANGTVYTSGTNDGTTNTNWSNLGLLLQDPPYSITIWDEDVASQNDDLGTYDLVLGSGGNYTFDVAGGTTGFLWISLQPQQQFSDTDTIFVFGLPEVVVNQDLISGELCVQDTLLSSYTWFLDGDTVPDATGPCVVPTGPGLWSAVGTNGFGCTAQSNTIIICPEIEITRNGPVLSVDNGFNGYFWSFGGAGIPGGDGPSITATADGTYTVVVQADNDCEITATYTYSTVDIDDLEATGGGMLVYPVPNDGAFTVEAAGLEGPMAGLRIADMSGRIVHERQETVAQGRLRSAVLFDVAPGPYVVELQAGGRRFMERIIVQ
;
A
#
# COMPACT_ATOMS: atom_id res chain seq x y z
N MET A 1 57.48 -24.38 -0.64
CA MET A 1 57.83 -22.99 -1.01
C MET A 1 56.80 -22.50 -1.99
N PHE A 2 55.83 -21.77 -1.52
CA PHE A 2 55.16 -20.65 -2.21
C PHE A 2 54.17 -20.09 -1.21
N ARG A 3 54.41 -18.88 -0.79
CA ARG A 3 53.61 -18.05 0.11
C ARG A 3 52.49 -17.43 -0.71
N ASN A 4 51.22 -17.68 -0.34
CA ASN A 4 50.07 -16.90 -0.81
C ASN A 4 49.75 -15.86 0.27
N THR A 5 50.00 -14.60 -0.05
CA THR A 5 49.55 -13.43 0.69
C THR A 5 48.14 -13.09 0.22
N ALA A 6 47.15 -13.29 1.08
CA ALA A 6 45.80 -12.78 0.90
C ALA A 6 45.80 -11.29 1.31
N SER A 7 45.60 -10.40 0.35
CA SER A 7 45.31 -8.98 0.59
C SER A 7 43.87 -8.81 1.01
N THR A 8 43.67 -8.49 2.28
CA THR A 8 42.36 -8.10 2.82
C THR A 8 42.14 -6.63 2.48
N LEU A 9 41.23 -6.35 1.55
CA LEU A 9 40.78 -4.99 1.20
C LEU A 9 39.73 -4.59 2.27
N VAL A 10 40.16 -3.79 3.26
CA VAL A 10 39.24 -3.15 4.22
C VAL A 10 38.61 -1.95 3.52
N LEU A 11 37.34 -2.07 3.11
CA LEU A 11 36.52 -0.96 2.66
C LEU A 11 36.09 -0.16 3.91
N LEU A 12 36.75 0.99 4.15
CA LEU A 12 36.26 2.00 5.08
C LEU A 12 35.01 2.66 4.46
N PHE A 13 33.83 2.26 4.93
CA PHE A 13 32.61 3.00 4.72
C PHE A 13 32.60 4.17 5.71
N THR A 14 33.08 5.33 5.30
CA THR A 14 32.84 6.59 6.04
C THR A 14 31.38 6.94 5.90
N LEU A 15 30.61 6.62 6.96
CA LEU A 15 29.25 7.08 7.15
C LEU A 15 29.32 8.61 7.34
N PHE A 16 29.02 9.36 6.28
CA PHE A 16 28.72 10.79 6.40
C PHE A 16 27.35 10.88 7.08
N ILE A 17 27.36 11.03 8.40
CA ILE A 17 26.18 11.52 9.14
C ILE A 17 26.11 13.01 8.77
N ALA A 18 25.32 13.34 7.76
CA ALA A 18 24.84 14.69 7.58
C ALA A 18 23.88 14.95 8.76
N THR A 19 24.35 15.65 9.77
CA THR A 19 23.48 16.31 10.73
C THR A 19 22.71 17.35 9.92
N LEU A 20 21.48 17.03 9.58
CA LEU A 20 20.51 18.02 9.15
C LEU A 20 20.13 18.84 10.39
N ASP A 21 20.98 19.82 10.74
CA ASP A 21 20.52 20.95 11.49
C ASP A 21 19.63 21.78 10.55
N ALA A 22 18.39 21.39 10.43
CA ALA A 22 17.36 22.18 9.78
C ALA A 22 16.73 23.14 10.81
N THR A 23 17.54 24.04 11.34
CA THR A 23 16.97 25.32 11.71
C THR A 23 16.95 26.13 10.40
N ALA A 24 15.77 26.19 9.78
CA ALA A 24 15.52 27.18 8.74
C ALA A 24 15.54 28.56 9.42
N GLN A 25 16.74 29.10 9.65
CA GLN A 25 16.89 30.50 10.01
C GLN A 25 16.47 31.30 8.80
N CYS A 26 15.42 32.11 8.98
CA CYS A 26 15.08 33.12 7.99
C CYS A 26 16.29 34.05 7.83
N PRO A 27 16.86 34.23 6.65
CA PRO A 27 17.87 35.27 6.49
C PRO A 27 17.19 36.63 6.79
N GLY A 28 17.89 37.51 7.50
CA GLY A 28 17.33 38.80 7.93
C GLY A 28 16.70 39.58 6.80
N CYS A 29 15.59 40.26 7.06
CA CYS A 29 14.87 41.05 6.07
C CYS A 29 15.57 42.36 5.74
N ILE A 30 15.21 42.96 4.62
CA ILE A 30 15.67 44.29 4.19
C ILE A 30 14.46 45.21 4.08
N ALA A 31 14.46 46.29 4.90
CA ALA A 31 13.36 47.23 4.89
C ALA A 31 13.27 47.98 3.55
N ASN A 32 12.07 48.05 3.00
CA ASN A 32 11.78 48.79 1.79
C ASN A 32 11.53 50.29 2.15
N VAL A 33 12.54 51.11 2.01
CA VAL A 33 12.47 52.53 2.30
C VAL A 33 11.52 53.35 1.37
N THR A 34 10.91 52.70 0.39
CA THR A 34 9.84 53.29 -0.44
C THR A 34 8.44 53.06 0.13
N CYS A 35 8.34 52.31 1.23
CA CYS A 35 7.10 52.13 1.99
C CYS A 35 6.68 53.49 2.58
N THR A 36 5.67 54.11 2.02
CA THR A 36 5.22 55.43 2.40
C THR A 36 4.01 55.34 3.32
N ALA A 37 3.92 56.29 4.29
CA ALA A 37 2.80 56.38 5.22
C ALA A 37 1.45 56.33 4.50
N THR A 38 0.57 55.46 4.99
CA THR A 38 -0.84 55.42 4.62
C THR A 38 -1.65 56.01 5.79
N PRO A 39 -2.90 56.49 5.55
CA PRO A 39 -3.76 56.93 6.62
C PRO A 39 -4.11 55.88 7.66
N ALA A 40 -3.94 54.57 7.31
CA ALA A 40 -4.18 53.45 8.20
C ALA A 40 -2.89 53.10 8.98
N TYR A 41 -2.99 53.06 10.27
CA TYR A 41 -1.90 52.61 11.18
C TYR A 41 -2.23 51.18 11.66
N PRO A 42 -1.30 50.23 11.66
CA PRO A 42 0.09 50.34 11.19
C PRO A 42 0.22 50.42 9.67
N THR A 43 1.25 51.13 9.18
CA THR A 43 1.60 51.13 7.76
C THR A 43 2.52 49.98 7.46
N LEU A 44 2.04 49.02 6.64
CA LEU A 44 2.76 47.82 6.22
C LEU A 44 2.92 47.79 4.71
N CYS A 45 4.06 47.30 4.22
CA CYS A 45 4.36 47.09 2.81
C CYS A 45 4.97 45.68 2.58
N PRO A 46 4.26 44.78 1.94
CA PRO A 46 2.87 44.89 1.50
C PRO A 46 1.89 44.98 2.66
N ALA A 47 0.70 45.55 2.45
CA ALA A 47 -0.34 45.66 3.48
C ALA A 47 -0.87 44.29 3.94
N GLN A 48 -0.72 43.26 3.10
CA GLN A 48 -0.99 41.87 3.41
C GLN A 48 0.14 41.03 2.78
N PRO A 49 0.63 39.98 3.48
CA PRO A 49 1.58 39.04 2.89
C PRO A 49 0.99 38.39 1.63
N PRO A 50 1.80 38.05 0.63
CA PRO A 50 1.39 37.18 -0.46
C PRO A 50 0.85 35.85 0.06
N GLU A 51 0.01 35.18 -0.72
CA GLU A 51 -0.47 33.84 -0.40
C GLU A 51 0.69 32.85 -0.38
N ALA A 52 0.74 31.95 0.61
CA ALA A 52 1.64 30.81 0.70
C ALA A 52 0.96 29.57 0.15
N THR A 53 1.72 28.48 -0.08
CA THR A 53 1.19 27.15 -0.45
C THR A 53 1.66 26.12 0.57
N ALA A 54 0.76 25.30 1.07
CA ALA A 54 1.09 24.22 2.02
C ALA A 54 2.10 23.24 1.40
N GLY A 55 3.12 22.87 2.18
CA GLY A 55 4.20 21.98 1.75
C GLY A 55 5.25 22.61 0.84
N GLU A 56 5.12 23.88 0.45
CA GLU A 56 6.10 24.60 -0.36
C GLU A 56 6.83 25.65 0.49
N TYR A 57 8.14 25.84 0.22
CA TYR A 57 8.91 26.85 0.91
C TYR A 57 8.38 28.26 0.56
N TYR A 58 8.08 29.02 1.58
CA TYR A 58 7.56 30.37 1.52
C TYR A 58 8.55 31.37 2.11
N GLU A 59 8.70 32.53 1.50
CA GLU A 59 9.53 33.62 2.01
C GLU A 59 8.95 34.96 1.55
N THR A 60 8.73 35.87 2.51
CA THR A 60 8.26 37.23 2.22
C THR A 60 8.75 38.22 3.27
N ASP A 61 9.10 39.42 2.80
CA ASP A 61 9.45 40.55 3.66
C ASP A 61 8.24 41.49 3.83
N ILE A 62 7.97 41.88 5.07
CA ILE A 62 6.97 42.89 5.42
C ILE A 62 7.73 44.06 6.05
N THR A 63 7.75 45.20 5.36
CA THR A 63 8.29 46.44 5.88
C THR A 63 7.19 47.20 6.64
N PHE A 64 7.51 47.71 7.80
CA PHE A 64 6.66 48.63 8.52
C PHE A 64 7.32 49.99 8.63
N TRP A 65 6.49 51.04 8.52
CA TRP A 65 6.92 52.43 8.66
C TRP A 65 6.44 52.98 10.01
N LEU A 66 7.33 53.62 10.75
CA LEU A 66 7.12 54.18 12.07
C LEU A 66 7.20 55.70 12.00
N PRO A 67 6.09 56.42 12.28
CA PRO A 67 6.13 57.90 12.32
C PRO A 67 6.94 58.36 13.54
N THR A 68 7.59 59.52 13.42
CA THR A 68 8.25 60.17 14.60
C THR A 68 7.23 60.82 15.56
N THR A 69 6.05 61.16 15.03
CA THR A 69 4.92 61.66 15.83
C THR A 69 3.62 61.20 15.19
N PHE A 70 2.61 60.93 15.97
CA PHE A 70 1.26 60.63 15.45
C PHE A 70 0.18 61.17 16.42
N THR A 71 -1.05 61.23 15.92
CA THR A 71 -2.21 61.51 16.77
C THR A 71 -2.75 60.21 17.34
N ASP A 72 -2.74 60.04 18.61
CA ASP A 72 -3.31 58.89 19.28
C ASP A 72 -4.82 58.80 19.00
N PRO A 73 -5.32 57.71 18.41
CA PRO A 73 -6.73 57.58 18.04
C PRO A 73 -7.65 57.48 19.28
N GLY A 74 -7.14 57.03 20.41
CA GLY A 74 -7.92 56.88 21.64
C GLY A 74 -8.15 58.23 22.37
N THR A 75 -7.14 59.07 22.41
CA THR A 75 -7.19 60.37 23.13
C THR A 75 -7.30 61.56 22.23
N GLY A 76 -6.95 61.45 20.94
CA GLY A 76 -6.91 62.57 19.98
C GLY A 76 -5.71 63.52 20.17
N PHE A 77 -4.75 63.16 21.04
CA PHE A 77 -3.57 63.99 21.30
C PHE A 77 -2.40 63.63 20.34
N ASN A 78 -1.59 64.62 20.02
CA ASN A 78 -0.34 64.41 19.31
C ASN A 78 0.73 63.93 20.28
N VAL A 79 1.34 62.79 19.98
CA VAL A 79 2.38 62.16 20.79
C VAL A 79 3.66 62.03 19.97
N THR A 80 4.81 62.04 20.65
CA THR A 80 6.11 61.71 20.07
C THR A 80 6.34 60.22 20.25
N PHE A 81 6.64 59.50 19.16
CA PHE A 81 6.89 58.07 19.16
C PHE A 81 8.38 57.80 19.33
N ASN A 82 8.78 57.35 20.49
CA ASN A 82 10.19 57.20 20.86
C ASN A 82 10.72 55.81 20.62
N GLN A 83 9.89 54.78 20.92
CA GLN A 83 10.30 53.40 20.88
C GLN A 83 9.10 52.52 20.50
N MET A 84 9.35 51.45 19.75
CA MET A 84 8.44 50.35 19.56
C MET A 84 9.16 49.06 19.94
N THR A 85 8.54 48.23 20.76
CA THR A 85 9.05 46.92 21.14
C THR A 85 8.05 45.87 20.70
N ILE A 86 8.44 44.93 19.84
CA ILE A 86 7.63 43.76 19.50
C ILE A 86 7.77 42.76 20.67
N THR A 87 6.68 42.47 21.34
CA THR A 87 6.67 41.62 22.54
C THR A 87 6.29 40.18 22.23
N SER A 88 5.39 39.98 21.24
CA SER A 88 5.04 38.63 20.78
C SER A 88 4.46 38.65 19.37
N VAL A 89 4.60 37.50 18.70
CA VAL A 89 3.94 37.19 17.43
C VAL A 89 3.26 35.84 17.59
N THR A 90 1.96 35.79 17.42
CA THR A 90 1.16 34.59 17.60
C THR A 90 0.28 34.34 16.37
N GLY A 91 -0.21 33.10 16.19
CA GLY A 91 -1.08 32.73 15.06
C GLY A 91 -0.38 32.52 13.72
N LEU A 92 0.96 32.49 13.70
CA LEU A 92 1.69 32.03 12.49
C LEU A 92 1.35 30.57 12.22
N PRO A 93 1.13 30.20 10.95
CA PRO A 93 1.00 28.79 10.57
C PRO A 93 2.23 28.00 11.00
N PHE A 94 2.04 26.79 11.54
CA PHE A 94 3.15 25.90 11.84
C PHE A 94 4.00 25.63 10.61
N GLY A 95 5.33 25.59 10.81
CA GLY A 95 6.31 25.52 9.74
C GLY A 95 6.78 26.87 9.21
N LEU A 96 6.14 27.98 9.65
CA LEU A 96 6.62 29.34 9.38
C LEU A 96 7.20 29.97 10.65
N SER A 97 8.23 30.78 10.47
CA SER A 97 8.81 31.64 11.49
C SER A 97 8.84 33.09 11.01
N LEU A 98 8.87 34.04 11.95
CA LEU A 98 9.06 35.45 11.66
C LEU A 98 10.36 35.90 12.31
N GLU A 99 11.25 36.46 11.54
CA GLU A 99 12.47 37.12 12.04
C GLU A 99 12.48 38.61 11.64
N THR A 100 12.95 39.44 12.52
CA THR A 100 13.03 40.89 12.30
C THR A 100 14.44 41.33 12.01
N ASN A 101 14.60 42.50 11.33
CA ASN A 101 15.94 43.06 11.07
C ASN A 101 16.65 43.53 12.36
N GLU A 102 15.88 43.79 13.43
CA GLU A 102 16.43 44.03 14.74
C GLU A 102 16.17 42.83 15.66
N PRO A 103 17.15 42.01 15.97
CA PRO A 103 16.96 40.77 16.75
C PRO A 103 16.39 41.01 18.15
N SER A 104 16.56 42.25 18.71
CA SER A 104 15.96 42.64 19.98
C SER A 104 14.48 42.96 19.90
N GLY A 105 13.91 43.04 18.67
CA GLY A 105 12.53 43.51 18.44
C GLY A 105 12.29 44.98 18.79
N VAL A 106 13.35 45.76 19.12
CA VAL A 106 13.24 47.15 19.60
C VAL A 106 13.62 48.12 18.51
N TYR A 107 12.74 49.07 18.21
CA TYR A 107 12.87 50.09 17.16
C TYR A 107 12.77 51.47 17.73
N PHE A 108 13.57 52.40 17.18
CA PHE A 108 13.60 53.80 17.61
C PHE A 108 13.20 54.72 16.46
N PRO A 109 11.92 55.11 16.34
CA PRO A 109 11.41 55.91 15.22
C PRO A 109 12.09 57.24 15.02
N GLN A 110 12.69 57.79 16.09
CA GLN A 110 13.45 59.05 16.05
C GLN A 110 14.81 58.88 15.38
N GLN A 111 15.32 57.64 15.20
CA GLN A 111 16.60 57.33 14.58
C GLN A 111 16.41 56.73 13.21
N ASP A 112 15.52 55.75 13.07
CA ASP A 112 15.13 55.13 11.82
C ASP A 112 13.60 54.87 11.84
N GLN A 113 12.95 55.25 10.76
CA GLN A 113 11.50 55.10 10.61
C GLN A 113 11.10 53.80 9.96
N TYR A 114 12.05 52.94 9.58
CA TYR A 114 11.76 51.69 8.87
C TYR A 114 12.25 50.49 9.65
N GLY A 115 11.38 49.52 9.82
CA GLY A 115 11.71 48.17 10.24
C GLY A 115 11.13 47.13 9.29
N CYS A 116 11.57 45.93 9.41
CA CYS A 116 10.97 44.82 8.64
C CYS A 116 10.95 43.51 9.43
N GLY A 117 10.05 42.66 9.07
CA GLY A 117 9.99 41.26 9.45
C GLY A 117 9.96 40.36 8.21
N ARG A 118 10.67 39.26 8.25
CA ARG A 118 10.62 38.20 7.22
C ARG A 118 9.84 37.04 7.76
N ILE A 119 8.80 36.64 7.04
CA ILE A 119 8.11 35.38 7.27
C ILE A 119 8.72 34.36 6.32
N CYS A 120 9.27 33.24 6.84
CA CYS A 120 9.80 32.17 6.01
C CYS A 120 9.57 30.80 6.61
N GLY A 121 9.69 29.75 5.77
CA GLY A 121 9.53 28.35 6.14
C GLY A 121 8.61 27.61 5.20
N THR A 122 8.18 26.43 5.60
CA THR A 122 7.25 25.60 4.83
C THR A 122 5.99 25.39 5.67
N PRO A 123 4.88 26.06 5.33
CA PRO A 123 3.64 25.92 6.09
C PRO A 123 3.11 24.49 5.95
N LEU A 124 2.71 23.87 7.05
CA LEU A 124 2.30 22.47 7.11
C LEU A 124 0.89 22.22 6.55
N GLY A 125 0.03 23.23 6.51
CA GLY A 125 -1.33 23.04 5.99
C GLY A 125 -1.99 24.33 5.53
N ALA A 126 -3.03 24.16 4.71
CA ALA A 126 -3.81 25.24 4.13
C ALA A 126 -4.78 25.87 5.13
N GLY A 127 -5.08 27.15 4.96
CA GLY A 127 -6.04 27.87 5.79
C GLY A 127 -5.84 29.38 5.72
N THR A 128 -6.70 30.12 6.44
CA THR A 128 -6.51 31.56 6.67
C THR A 128 -6.14 31.75 8.14
N PHE A 129 -4.97 32.32 8.36
CA PHE A 129 -4.39 32.48 9.69
C PHE A 129 -4.37 33.94 10.06
N GLU A 130 -4.77 34.26 11.29
CA GLU A 130 -4.70 35.60 11.85
C GLU A 130 -3.42 35.74 12.66
N VAL A 131 -2.38 36.31 12.05
CA VAL A 131 -1.10 36.57 12.73
C VAL A 131 -1.24 37.81 13.56
N THR A 132 -1.22 37.64 14.87
CA THR A 132 -1.33 38.74 15.84
C THR A 132 0.06 39.17 16.29
N ILE A 133 0.37 40.45 16.12
CA ILE A 133 1.61 41.08 16.54
C ILE A 133 1.29 41.98 17.70
N SER A 134 1.88 41.73 18.87
CA SER A 134 1.77 42.55 20.06
C SER A 134 3.00 43.42 20.19
N ILE A 135 2.78 44.70 20.49
CA ILE A 135 3.85 45.68 20.66
C ILE A 135 3.64 46.50 21.93
N ILE A 136 4.72 47.09 22.43
CA ILE A 136 4.69 48.22 23.37
C ILE A 136 5.18 49.44 22.63
N ALA A 137 4.34 50.48 22.56
CA ALA A 137 4.66 51.79 22.01
C ALA A 137 5.08 52.73 23.11
N GLY A 138 6.36 53.06 23.22
CA GLY A 138 6.88 54.09 24.09
C GLY A 138 6.67 55.47 23.49
N VAL A 139 5.79 56.25 24.04
CA VAL A 139 5.40 57.58 23.53
C VAL A 139 5.61 58.68 24.60
N THR A 140 5.93 59.91 24.16
CA THR A 140 5.97 61.06 25.02
C THR A 140 4.78 61.98 24.75
N PHE A 141 3.99 62.26 25.77
CA PHE A 141 2.91 63.23 25.76
C PHE A 141 3.16 64.31 26.81
N SER A 142 3.20 65.57 26.38
CA SER A 142 3.43 66.75 27.31
C SER A 142 4.66 66.60 28.20
N GLY A 143 5.71 65.89 27.77
CA GLY A 143 6.94 65.65 28.50
C GLY A 143 6.89 64.47 29.48
N ILE A 144 5.83 63.67 29.44
CA ILE A 144 5.67 62.43 30.22
C ILE A 144 5.81 61.27 29.26
N ASP A 145 6.67 60.34 29.60
CA ASP A 145 6.83 59.09 28.84
C ASP A 145 5.80 58.08 29.34
N VAL A 146 5.16 57.41 28.38
CA VAL A 146 4.11 56.41 28.62
C VAL A 146 4.34 55.22 27.69
N ASP A 147 4.23 54.02 28.23
CA ASP A 147 4.23 52.76 27.49
C ASP A 147 2.78 52.33 27.21
N ALA A 148 2.42 52.21 25.93
CA ALA A 148 1.10 51.81 25.50
C ALA A 148 1.18 50.42 24.81
N PRO A 149 0.56 49.37 25.37
CA PRO A 149 0.45 48.09 24.73
C PRO A 149 -0.58 48.15 23.58
N GLU A 150 -0.21 47.65 22.40
CA GLU A 150 -1.04 47.64 21.22
C GLU A 150 -0.93 46.30 20.49
N GLN A 151 -1.98 45.93 19.78
CA GLN A 151 -2.02 44.70 18.98
C GLN A 151 -2.58 44.99 17.58
N PHE A 152 -2.04 44.31 16.58
CA PHE A 152 -2.61 44.33 15.25
C PHE A 152 -2.54 42.96 14.60
N VAL A 153 -3.50 42.68 13.72
CA VAL A 153 -3.65 41.37 13.06
C VAL A 153 -3.36 41.48 11.58
N ILE A 154 -2.55 40.59 11.08
CA ILE A 154 -2.24 40.45 9.65
C ILE A 154 -2.79 39.10 9.19
N PRO A 155 -3.76 39.06 8.24
CA PRO A 155 -4.22 37.80 7.68
C PRO A 155 -3.16 37.21 6.73
N LEU A 156 -2.83 35.93 6.92
CA LEU A 156 -1.98 35.16 6.04
C LEU A 156 -2.80 33.98 5.46
N VAL A 157 -2.90 33.92 4.14
CA VAL A 157 -3.60 32.84 3.44
C VAL A 157 -2.57 31.81 3.00
N VAL A 158 -2.80 30.55 3.35
CA VAL A 158 -2.05 29.40 2.86
C VAL A 158 -2.98 28.57 1.97
N LEU A 159 -2.65 28.48 0.69
CA LEU A 159 -3.38 27.68 -0.28
C LEU A 159 -3.08 26.19 -0.11
N PRO A 160 -3.99 25.29 -0.52
CA PRO A 160 -3.68 23.86 -0.59
C PRO A 160 -2.52 23.59 -1.54
N GLY A 161 -1.61 22.67 -1.17
CA GLY A 161 -0.52 22.23 -2.02
C GLY A 161 -1.01 21.52 -3.29
N SER A 162 -0.21 21.54 -4.35
CA SER A 162 -0.58 21.00 -5.66
C SER A 162 -0.47 19.47 -5.78
N GLY A 163 -0.15 18.74 -4.69
CA GLY A 163 -0.07 17.28 -4.63
C GLY A 163 -1.31 16.66 -3.98
N SER A 164 -1.73 15.50 -4.46
CA SER A 164 -2.62 14.63 -3.70
C SER A 164 -1.87 14.21 -2.44
N ASN A 165 -2.33 14.68 -1.28
CA ASN A 165 -1.86 14.22 0.00
C ASN A 165 -0.43 14.69 0.40
N SER A 166 -0.36 15.76 1.18
CA SER A 166 0.88 16.25 1.79
C SER A 166 1.05 15.80 3.25
N SER A 167 0.03 15.19 3.85
CA SER A 167 -0.04 14.92 5.29
C SER A 167 0.41 13.52 5.66
N PHE A 168 0.33 12.56 4.75
CA PHE A 168 0.71 11.17 5.01
C PHE A 168 1.21 10.44 3.76
N THR A 169 1.85 9.31 3.97
CA THR A 169 2.25 8.37 2.92
C THR A 169 1.80 6.97 3.27
N PHE A 170 1.63 6.13 2.26
CA PHE A 170 1.30 4.72 2.41
C PHE A 170 1.83 3.89 1.25
N THR A 171 2.05 2.62 1.51
CA THR A 171 2.58 1.68 0.52
C THR A 171 2.13 0.25 0.82
N PRO A 172 1.70 -0.52 -0.22
CA PRO A 172 1.48 -0.11 -1.60
C PRO A 172 0.20 0.73 -1.79
N THR A 173 0.09 1.45 -2.91
CA THR A 173 -1.11 2.24 -3.26
C THR A 173 -2.17 1.43 -3.99
N THR A 174 -1.78 0.28 -4.54
CA THR A 174 -2.65 -0.66 -5.25
C THR A 174 -2.20 -2.09 -4.98
N GLY A 175 -3.11 -3.05 -5.08
CA GLY A 175 -2.76 -4.47 -4.99
C GLY A 175 -3.87 -5.40 -5.48
N CYS A 176 -3.62 -6.70 -5.38
CA CYS A 176 -4.50 -7.75 -5.88
C CYS A 176 -4.92 -8.71 -4.76
N GLY A 177 -6.20 -9.01 -4.68
CA GLY A 177 -6.74 -9.90 -3.65
C GLY A 177 -6.61 -9.31 -2.25
N THR A 178 -5.80 -9.90 -1.40
CA THR A 178 -5.49 -9.36 -0.07
C THR A 178 -4.26 -8.47 -0.16
N VAL A 179 -4.33 -7.26 0.41
CA VAL A 179 -3.25 -6.26 0.37
C VAL A 179 -2.99 -5.74 1.79
N ASP A 180 -1.74 -5.86 2.22
CA ASP A 180 -1.26 -5.26 3.46
C ASP A 180 -0.61 -3.92 3.14
N VAL A 181 -1.01 -2.85 3.84
CA VAL A 181 -0.60 -1.47 3.59
C VAL A 181 -0.04 -0.84 4.86
N ASP A 182 1.13 -0.26 4.74
CA ASP A 182 1.79 0.49 5.80
C ASP A 182 1.54 1.99 5.63
N PHE A 183 1.26 2.68 6.74
CA PHE A 183 0.93 4.11 6.79
C PHE A 183 1.89 4.88 7.68
N GLN A 184 2.15 6.13 7.31
CA GLN A 184 2.95 7.05 8.10
C GLN A 184 2.47 8.49 7.91
N SER A 185 2.23 9.22 9.03
CA SER A 185 2.03 10.66 8.97
C SER A 185 3.34 11.37 8.66
N LEU A 186 3.30 12.34 7.76
CA LEU A 186 4.43 13.20 7.36
C LEU A 186 4.45 14.53 8.15
N ILE A 187 3.36 14.86 8.88
CA ILE A 187 3.29 16.07 9.67
C ILE A 187 4.03 15.85 10.98
N ASP A 188 5.07 16.65 11.20
CA ASP A 188 5.82 16.73 12.45
C ASP A 188 5.97 18.19 12.86
N ALA A 189 5.31 18.56 13.96
CA ALA A 189 5.39 19.87 14.57
C ALA A 189 6.10 19.84 15.93
N SER A 190 6.97 18.83 16.14
CA SER A 190 7.76 18.75 17.38
C SER A 190 8.45 20.09 17.71
N PRO A 191 8.47 20.55 18.98
CA PRO A 191 8.04 19.83 20.19
C PRO A 191 6.56 19.99 20.56
N GLN A 192 5.70 20.50 19.68
CA GLN A 192 4.28 20.71 19.99
C GLN A 192 3.56 19.36 20.15
N PRO A 193 2.61 19.24 21.08
CA PRO A 193 1.78 18.06 21.21
C PRO A 193 0.90 17.86 19.99
N MET A 194 0.90 16.64 19.45
CA MET A 194 0.11 16.29 18.26
C MET A 194 -0.89 15.19 18.57
N ALA A 195 -1.98 15.19 17.84
CA ALA A 195 -2.95 14.09 17.81
C ALA A 195 -3.24 13.72 16.36
N TRP A 196 -3.40 12.43 16.13
CA TRP A 196 -3.74 11.85 14.82
C TRP A 196 -5.05 11.09 14.92
N ASP A 197 -5.87 11.17 13.90
CA ASP A 197 -7.09 10.38 13.77
C ASP A 197 -7.16 9.83 12.35
N TRP A 198 -6.93 8.52 12.23
CA TRP A 198 -6.93 7.79 10.98
C TRP A 198 -8.25 7.06 10.80
N ASP A 199 -8.83 7.20 9.61
CA ASP A 199 -9.83 6.30 9.06
C ASP A 199 -9.24 5.64 7.80
N PHE A 200 -9.12 4.31 7.82
CA PHE A 200 -8.53 3.56 6.71
C PHE A 200 -9.55 3.12 5.66
N GLY A 201 -10.81 3.50 5.80
CA GLY A 201 -11.89 3.13 4.88
C GLY A 201 -12.28 1.65 4.91
N ASN A 202 -11.59 0.81 5.68
CA ASN A 202 -11.89 -0.61 5.90
C ASN A 202 -12.63 -0.88 7.23
N GLY A 203 -13.03 0.20 7.93
CA GLY A 203 -13.69 0.15 9.24
C GLY A 203 -12.73 0.19 10.44
N ASN A 204 -11.42 0.19 10.19
CA ASN A 204 -10.40 0.38 11.23
C ASN A 204 -10.02 1.86 11.36
N THR A 205 -9.59 2.24 12.56
CA THR A 205 -9.09 3.58 12.90
C THR A 205 -7.82 3.48 13.73
N SER A 206 -7.04 4.58 13.81
CA SER A 206 -5.86 4.66 14.68
C SER A 206 -5.61 6.09 15.12
N SER A 207 -4.99 6.24 16.31
CA SER A 207 -4.54 7.54 16.84
C SER A 207 -3.01 7.65 16.92
N LEU A 208 -2.28 6.80 16.23
CA LEU A 208 -0.83 6.78 16.24
C LEU A 208 -0.26 7.52 15.03
N GLN A 209 0.88 8.20 15.20
CA GLN A 209 1.61 8.81 14.09
C GLN A 209 2.00 7.79 13.02
N THR A 210 2.43 6.61 13.45
CA THR A 210 2.70 5.45 12.61
C THR A 210 1.78 4.32 13.06
N PRO A 211 0.63 4.14 12.41
CA PRO A 211 -0.32 3.09 12.75
C PRO A 211 0.23 1.70 12.39
N PRO A 212 -0.32 0.63 12.96
CA PRO A 212 -0.02 -0.72 12.51
C PRO A 212 -0.51 -0.94 11.07
N THR A 213 0.16 -1.85 10.36
CA THR A 213 -0.22 -2.29 9.02
C THR A 213 -1.71 -2.62 8.93
N GLN A 214 -2.38 -2.17 7.88
CA GLN A 214 -3.79 -2.42 7.60
C GLN A 214 -3.92 -3.43 6.48
N THR A 215 -4.81 -4.41 6.67
CA THR A 215 -5.12 -5.44 5.67
C THR A 215 -6.45 -5.12 4.98
N TYR A 216 -6.45 -5.22 3.66
CA TYR A 216 -7.61 -5.08 2.79
C TYR A 216 -7.81 -6.40 2.02
N ASP A 217 -8.83 -7.17 2.38
CA ASP A 217 -9.10 -8.54 1.88
C ASP A 217 -10.24 -8.60 0.86
N GLU A 218 -10.98 -7.53 0.68
CA GLU A 218 -12.03 -7.46 -0.33
C GLU A 218 -11.61 -6.51 -1.46
N PRO A 219 -11.91 -6.86 -2.72
CA PRO A 219 -11.71 -5.94 -3.83
C PRO A 219 -12.58 -4.69 -3.69
N GLY A 220 -11.96 -3.51 -3.88
CA GLY A 220 -12.67 -2.25 -3.73
C GLY A 220 -11.77 -1.04 -3.84
N THR A 221 -12.39 0.11 -3.63
CA THR A 221 -11.74 1.40 -3.52
C THR A 221 -11.94 1.90 -2.09
N TYR A 222 -10.84 2.13 -1.39
CA TYR A 222 -10.86 2.55 0.01
C TYR A 222 -10.34 3.97 0.12
N THR A 223 -11.14 4.85 0.70
CA THR A 223 -10.73 6.23 0.98
C THR A 223 -10.08 6.26 2.36
N ILE A 224 -8.84 6.72 2.39
CA ILE A 224 -8.08 6.93 3.61
C ILE A 224 -8.22 8.39 4.01
N THR A 225 -8.49 8.64 5.27
CA THR A 225 -8.53 10.00 5.83
C THR A 225 -7.58 10.07 7.01
N LEU A 226 -6.76 11.10 7.05
CA LEU A 226 -5.99 11.48 8.23
C LEU A 226 -6.40 12.88 8.68
N GLU A 227 -6.87 12.98 9.90
CA GLU A 227 -6.99 14.25 10.61
C GLU A 227 -5.82 14.38 11.59
N THR A 228 -5.05 15.46 11.46
CA THR A 228 -3.93 15.77 12.34
C THR A 228 -4.22 17.07 13.06
N THR A 229 -4.13 17.05 14.38
CA THR A 229 -4.29 18.24 15.23
C THR A 229 -2.97 18.56 15.90
N ILE A 230 -2.50 19.80 15.72
CA ILE A 230 -1.40 20.37 16.49
C ILE A 230 -2.01 21.15 17.66
N ASN A 231 -1.63 20.77 18.87
CA ASN A 231 -2.11 21.39 20.09
C ASN A 231 -1.08 22.39 20.63
N GLY A 232 -1.57 23.49 21.22
CA GLY A 232 -0.77 24.42 22.01
C GLY A 232 -0.98 24.16 23.48
N HIS A 233 0.04 24.44 24.28
CA HIS A 233 -0.08 24.49 25.72
C HIS A 233 -0.71 25.80 26.13
N VAL A 234 -1.74 25.75 26.97
CA VAL A 234 -2.41 26.95 27.51
C VAL A 234 -2.32 26.91 29.03
N LEU A 235 -1.70 27.94 29.63
CA LEU A 235 -1.69 28.12 31.06
C LEU A 235 -3.06 28.65 31.51
N GLU A 236 -3.81 27.80 32.19
CA GLU A 236 -5.18 28.09 32.63
C GLU A 236 -5.25 28.68 34.02
N SER A 237 -4.34 28.25 34.92
CA SER A 237 -4.28 28.76 36.27
C SER A 237 -2.91 28.62 36.91
N VAL A 238 -2.62 29.51 37.83
CA VAL A 238 -1.48 29.47 38.75
C VAL A 238 -2.02 29.54 40.17
N SER A 239 -1.62 28.62 41.04
CA SER A 239 -2.02 28.59 42.45
C SER A 239 -0.79 28.56 43.33
N VAL A 240 -0.73 29.44 44.30
CA VAL A 240 0.25 29.46 45.39
C VAL A 240 -0.40 28.90 46.64
N THR A 241 0.21 27.90 47.27
CA THR A 241 -0.31 27.21 48.46
C THR A 241 0.46 27.51 49.73
N ALA A 242 1.74 27.85 49.62
CA ALA A 242 2.59 28.31 50.70
C ALA A 242 3.70 29.22 50.17
N LEU A 243 4.24 30.07 51.00
CA LEU A 243 5.35 30.98 50.69
C LEU A 243 6.57 30.66 51.53
N ASN A 244 7.74 31.00 51.02
CA ASN A 244 8.95 31.20 51.83
C ASN A 244 8.85 32.49 52.68
N GLU A 245 9.88 32.80 53.43
CA GLU A 245 9.90 33.98 54.28
C GLU A 245 10.55 35.23 53.64
N ASN A 246 10.74 35.25 52.33
CA ASN A 246 11.38 36.37 51.62
C ASN A 246 10.50 37.61 51.52
N TRP A 247 9.18 37.46 51.68
CA TRP A 247 8.19 38.53 51.65
C TRP A 247 8.20 39.44 52.92
N CYS A 248 9.07 39.19 53.90
CA CYS A 248 9.03 39.91 55.18
C CYS A 248 10.43 40.34 55.60
N GLY A 249 10.48 41.40 56.42
CA GLY A 249 11.72 41.97 56.97
C GLY A 249 12.05 43.34 56.40
N ASP A 250 11.22 43.89 55.57
CA ASP A 250 11.33 45.25 55.02
C ASP A 250 10.48 46.31 55.78
N VAL A 251 10.10 47.38 55.08
CA VAL A 251 9.38 48.51 55.72
C VAL A 251 7.88 48.23 55.82
N GLU A 252 7.32 47.46 54.93
CA GLU A 252 5.89 47.16 54.82
C GLU A 252 5.53 45.91 55.61
N GLU A 253 6.34 44.85 55.50
CA GLU A 253 6.18 43.55 56.16
C GLU A 253 7.31 43.33 57.20
N THR A 254 7.41 44.18 58.19
CA THR A 254 8.48 44.11 59.19
C THR A 254 8.57 42.78 59.95
N PHE A 255 7.49 42.00 59.98
CA PHE A 255 7.41 40.67 60.59
C PHE A 255 6.66 39.69 59.73
N CYS A 256 7.18 38.47 59.58
CA CYS A 256 6.56 37.35 58.82
C CYS A 256 5.28 36.84 59.53
N ASN A 257 4.30 37.68 59.82
CA ASN A 257 3.10 37.32 60.57
C ASN A 257 1.86 38.04 60.02
N CYS A 258 1.13 37.38 59.12
CA CYS A 258 -0.13 37.86 58.61
C CYS A 258 -1.21 37.96 59.68
N GLY A 259 -1.95 39.06 59.70
CA GLY A 259 -3.22 39.19 60.45
C GLY A 259 -3.17 39.78 61.81
N THR A 260 -2.12 40.52 62.22
CA THR A 260 -2.14 41.35 63.40
C THR A 260 -2.46 42.80 63.04
N PRO A 261 -3.51 43.40 63.62
CA PRO A 261 -4.04 44.73 63.20
C PRO A 261 -3.12 45.93 63.40
N ILE A 262 -1.89 45.75 63.83
CA ILE A 262 -1.03 46.85 64.27
C ILE A 262 0.38 46.83 63.68
N ILE A 263 0.87 45.70 63.22
CA ILE A 263 2.23 45.54 62.66
C ILE A 263 2.25 44.29 61.74
N GLY A 264 2.17 44.48 60.47
CA GLY A 264 2.33 43.45 59.44
C GLY A 264 1.14 43.34 58.50
N THR A 265 1.34 43.80 57.32
CA THR A 265 0.53 43.46 56.17
C THR A 265 0.93 42.08 55.75
N CYS A 266 0.03 41.36 55.16
CA CYS A 266 0.36 40.14 54.45
C CYS A 266 0.87 40.52 53.06
N PRO A 267 1.63 39.65 52.39
CA PRO A 267 2.16 39.94 51.08
C PRO A 267 1.06 40.16 50.04
N ASP A 268 1.36 41.03 49.08
CA ASP A 268 0.50 41.37 47.94
C ASP A 268 0.98 40.63 46.70
N LEU A 269 0.39 39.43 46.45
CA LEU A 269 0.95 38.46 45.54
C LEU A 269 0.57 38.71 44.08
N TYR A 270 1.57 38.71 43.22
CA TYR A 270 1.39 38.59 41.77
C TYR A 270 2.41 37.61 41.17
N PHE A 271 2.23 37.23 39.92
CA PHE A 271 3.22 36.47 39.22
C PHE A 271 3.54 37.08 37.85
N THR A 272 4.76 36.82 37.38
CA THR A 272 5.17 37.10 36.01
C THR A 272 5.41 35.78 35.26
N LEU A 273 4.93 35.72 34.03
CA LEU A 273 5.30 34.67 33.06
C LEU A 273 6.40 35.26 32.18
N ASN A 274 7.54 34.57 32.10
CA ASN A 274 8.69 35.01 31.34
C ASN A 274 9.05 33.96 30.29
N ASN A 275 9.56 34.40 29.14
CA ASN A 275 10.22 33.58 28.15
C ASN A 275 11.68 34.03 27.98
N ALA A 276 12.37 33.49 26.94
CA ALA A 276 13.77 33.87 26.65
C ALA A 276 13.94 35.36 26.36
N ASN A 277 12.89 36.05 25.94
CA ASN A 277 12.91 37.48 25.58
C ASN A 277 12.50 38.41 26.73
N GLY A 278 12.07 37.87 27.87
CA GLY A 278 11.64 38.61 29.05
C GLY A 278 10.22 38.31 29.51
N THR A 279 9.63 39.23 30.28
CA THR A 279 8.26 39.08 30.80
C THR A 279 7.22 39.24 29.70
N VAL A 280 6.42 38.18 29.49
CA VAL A 280 5.34 38.15 28.50
C VAL A 280 3.95 38.37 29.09
N TYR A 281 3.82 38.15 30.41
CA TYR A 281 2.58 38.41 31.13
C TYR A 281 2.85 38.72 32.60
N THR A 282 2.09 39.65 33.15
CA THR A 282 2.04 39.97 34.59
C THR A 282 0.60 39.80 35.06
N SER A 283 0.40 39.05 36.12
CA SER A 283 -0.94 38.86 36.70
C SER A 283 -1.43 40.10 37.42
N GLY A 284 -2.71 40.15 37.71
CA GLY A 284 -3.20 41.09 38.73
C GLY A 284 -2.71 40.70 40.13
N THR A 285 -2.53 41.71 40.99
CA THR A 285 -2.11 41.53 42.38
C THR A 285 -3.27 41.07 43.23
N ASN A 286 -3.01 40.13 44.13
CA ASN A 286 -3.94 39.65 45.14
C ASN A 286 -3.43 40.10 46.51
N ASP A 287 -4.05 41.14 47.05
CA ASP A 287 -3.60 41.85 48.22
C ASP A 287 -3.76 41.05 49.53
N GLY A 288 -2.79 41.15 50.41
CA GLY A 288 -2.86 40.73 51.80
C GLY A 288 -3.06 39.22 52.00
N THR A 289 -2.37 38.38 51.21
CA THR A 289 -2.57 36.91 51.25
C THR A 289 -1.28 36.11 51.13
N THR A 290 -1.17 35.01 51.88
CA THR A 290 -0.08 34.01 51.74
C THR A 290 -0.40 32.84 50.80
N ASN A 291 -1.61 32.78 50.28
CA ASN A 291 -2.04 31.79 49.28
C ASN A 291 -3.09 32.41 48.37
N THR A 292 -3.01 32.07 47.10
CA THR A 292 -3.92 32.63 46.10
C THR A 292 -4.02 31.74 44.85
N ASN A 293 -4.99 32.07 44.01
CA ASN A 293 -5.19 31.41 42.74
C ASN A 293 -5.60 32.40 41.66
N TRP A 294 -4.85 32.44 40.59
CA TRP A 294 -5.22 33.12 39.35
C TRP A 294 -5.79 32.05 38.39
N SER A 295 -7.01 32.21 37.93
CA SER A 295 -7.72 31.26 37.08
C SER A 295 -8.30 31.93 35.86
N ASN A 296 -8.65 31.10 34.84
CA ASN A 296 -9.14 31.54 33.52
C ASN A 296 -8.12 32.47 32.82
N LEU A 297 -6.85 32.10 32.91
CA LEU A 297 -5.78 32.88 32.32
C LEU A 297 -5.79 32.78 30.78
N GLY A 298 -5.96 31.58 30.25
CA GLY A 298 -6.01 31.33 28.80
C GLY A 298 -4.72 31.73 28.05
N LEU A 299 -3.56 31.68 28.74
CA LEU A 299 -2.28 32.14 28.17
C LEU A 299 -1.66 31.06 27.31
N LEU A 300 -1.59 31.27 25.99
CA LEU A 300 -0.98 30.37 25.05
C LEU A 300 0.55 30.44 25.11
N LEU A 301 1.20 29.29 25.31
CA LEU A 301 2.64 29.13 25.47
C LEU A 301 3.29 28.65 24.15
N GLN A 302 3.58 29.58 23.22
CA GLN A 302 4.10 29.25 21.89
C GLN A 302 5.63 29.27 21.79
N ASP A 303 6.31 30.07 22.60
CA ASP A 303 7.75 30.32 22.52
C ASP A 303 8.50 29.84 23.78
N PRO A 304 8.60 28.51 24.02
CA PRO A 304 9.38 28.00 25.14
C PRO A 304 10.89 28.30 24.98
N PRO A 305 11.68 28.39 26.09
CA PRO A 305 11.31 28.03 27.46
C PRO A 305 10.53 29.12 28.20
N TYR A 306 9.68 28.69 29.13
CA TYR A 306 8.96 29.62 30.01
C TYR A 306 9.33 29.41 31.47
N SER A 307 9.27 30.50 32.25
CA SER A 307 9.33 30.45 33.70
C SER A 307 8.24 31.31 34.31
N ILE A 308 7.81 30.94 35.52
CA ILE A 308 6.90 31.74 36.35
C ILE A 308 7.66 32.17 37.59
N THR A 309 7.66 33.47 37.85
CA THR A 309 8.21 34.05 39.11
C THR A 309 7.05 34.56 39.93
N ILE A 310 7.00 34.19 41.20
CA ILE A 310 6.05 34.70 42.20
C ILE A 310 6.70 35.88 42.90
N TRP A 311 5.96 36.95 43.02
CA TRP A 311 6.39 38.21 43.59
C TRP A 311 5.48 38.65 44.71
N ASP A 312 6.04 39.39 45.66
CA ASP A 312 5.34 40.30 46.56
C ASP A 312 5.48 41.73 46.02
N GLU A 313 4.37 42.46 45.91
CA GLU A 313 4.35 43.84 45.43
C GLU A 313 4.48 44.81 46.60
N ASP A 314 5.56 45.57 46.59
CA ASP A 314 5.84 46.58 47.62
C ASP A 314 5.67 48.02 47.09
N VAL A 315 4.94 48.85 47.80
CA VAL A 315 4.72 50.24 47.39
C VAL A 315 5.90 51.15 47.82
N ALA A 316 6.59 50.79 48.90
CA ALA A 316 7.65 51.62 49.48
C ALA A 316 9.04 50.99 49.38
N SER A 317 9.16 49.75 49.02
CA SER A 317 10.41 49.00 48.80
C SER A 317 10.48 48.41 47.42
N GLN A 318 11.48 47.58 47.18
CA GLN A 318 11.59 46.81 45.96
C GLN A 318 10.80 45.47 46.10
N ASN A 319 9.99 45.12 45.12
CA ASN A 319 9.21 43.90 45.14
C ASN A 319 10.10 42.68 45.42
N ASP A 320 9.63 41.81 46.29
CA ASP A 320 10.35 40.63 46.74
C ASP A 320 10.15 39.45 45.81
N ASP A 321 11.26 38.81 45.42
CA ASP A 321 11.27 37.56 44.63
C ASP A 321 11.02 36.37 45.57
N LEU A 322 9.85 35.76 45.42
CA LEU A 322 9.42 34.60 46.22
C LEU A 322 9.77 33.26 45.53
N GLY A 323 10.35 33.29 44.35
CA GLY A 323 10.90 32.16 43.65
C GLY A 323 10.42 31.99 42.23
N THR A 324 11.30 31.42 41.41
CA THR A 324 11.07 31.18 39.99
C THR A 324 10.99 29.68 39.70
N TYR A 325 9.98 29.27 38.97
CA TYR A 325 9.77 27.91 38.48
C TYR A 325 9.88 27.87 36.97
N ASP A 326 10.81 27.03 36.46
CA ASP A 326 10.94 26.76 35.02
C ASP A 326 9.89 25.76 34.58
N LEU A 327 9.08 26.13 33.57
CA LEU A 327 8.04 25.26 33.02
C LEU A 327 8.62 24.19 32.10
N VAL A 328 8.35 22.94 32.45
CA VAL A 328 8.59 21.82 31.54
C VAL A 328 7.27 21.45 30.88
N LEU A 329 7.08 21.88 29.63
CA LEU A 329 5.85 21.61 28.88
C LEU A 329 5.81 20.15 28.46
N GLY A 330 4.77 19.43 28.84
CA GLY A 330 4.54 18.02 28.56
C GLY A 330 3.12 17.75 28.06
N SER A 331 2.47 16.73 28.60
CA SER A 331 1.16 16.27 28.12
C SER A 331 -0.05 17.05 28.64
N GLY A 332 0.13 18.25 29.15
CA GLY A 332 -0.94 18.96 29.86
C GLY A 332 -1.29 18.34 31.22
N GLY A 333 -1.97 19.10 32.08
CA GLY A 333 -2.37 18.64 33.40
C GLY A 333 -1.89 19.58 34.52
N ASN A 334 -1.90 19.05 35.76
CA ASN A 334 -1.39 19.77 36.94
C ASN A 334 0.12 19.58 37.09
N TYR A 335 0.85 20.66 37.19
CA TYR A 335 2.28 20.72 37.50
C TYR A 335 2.47 21.35 38.87
N THR A 336 3.13 20.66 39.78
CA THR A 336 3.45 21.21 41.11
C THR A 336 4.82 21.87 41.08
N PHE A 337 4.97 22.96 41.81
CA PHE A 337 6.26 23.61 42.04
C PHE A 337 6.57 23.77 43.52
N ASP A 338 7.87 23.75 43.82
CA ASP A 338 8.46 24.01 45.12
C ASP A 338 9.77 24.75 44.88
N VAL A 339 9.78 26.04 45.11
CA VAL A 339 10.89 26.92 44.72
C VAL A 339 11.34 27.79 45.86
N ALA A 340 12.58 28.29 45.77
CA ALA A 340 13.18 29.29 46.66
C ALA A 340 12.98 29.05 48.16
N GLY A 341 13.11 27.80 48.59
CA GLY A 341 13.10 27.45 50.00
C GLY A 341 11.74 27.43 50.66
N GLY A 342 10.66 27.24 49.92
CA GLY A 342 9.36 26.97 50.51
C GLY A 342 8.15 27.59 49.83
N THR A 343 8.31 28.33 48.74
CA THR A 343 7.16 28.76 47.93
C THR A 343 6.68 27.58 47.10
N THR A 344 5.46 27.14 47.37
CA THR A 344 4.85 25.95 46.75
C THR A 344 3.52 26.26 46.09
N GLY A 345 3.22 25.50 45.08
CA GLY A 345 1.96 25.66 44.37
C GLY A 345 1.74 24.67 43.25
N PHE A 346 0.80 24.96 42.39
CA PHE A 346 0.54 24.16 41.19
C PHE A 346 0.06 25.05 40.04
N LEU A 347 0.28 24.53 38.84
CA LEU A 347 -0.15 25.11 37.56
C LEU A 347 -1.12 24.14 36.90
N TRP A 348 -2.16 24.67 36.28
CA TRP A 348 -2.99 23.90 35.36
C TRP A 348 -2.69 24.35 33.94
N ILE A 349 -2.20 23.38 33.10
CA ILE A 349 -1.93 23.60 31.69
C ILE A 349 -2.85 22.69 30.89
N SER A 350 -3.66 23.25 30.02
CA SER A 350 -4.49 22.51 29.07
C SER A 350 -3.78 22.37 27.71
N LEU A 351 -4.21 21.39 26.91
CA LEU A 351 -3.86 21.31 25.51
C LEU A 351 -5.07 21.79 24.71
N GLN A 352 -4.87 22.78 23.85
CA GLN A 352 -5.93 23.30 23.00
C GLN A 352 -5.53 23.20 21.53
N PRO A 353 -6.43 22.74 20.63
CA PRO A 353 -6.17 22.71 19.21
C PRO A 353 -5.79 24.09 18.68
N GLN A 354 -4.63 24.17 18.04
CA GLN A 354 -4.15 25.40 17.40
C GLN A 354 -4.28 25.31 15.90
N GLN A 355 -4.02 24.14 15.34
CA GLN A 355 -4.12 23.91 13.91
C GLN A 355 -4.60 22.47 13.64
N GLN A 356 -5.50 22.34 12.67
CA GLN A 356 -6.02 21.05 12.23
C GLN A 356 -5.82 20.90 10.73
N PHE A 357 -5.43 19.72 10.32
CA PHE A 357 -5.29 19.32 8.92
C PHE A 357 -6.16 18.11 8.67
N SER A 358 -6.82 18.08 7.52
CA SER A 358 -7.55 16.89 7.06
C SER A 358 -7.14 16.62 5.62
N ASP A 359 -6.64 15.42 5.38
CA ASP A 359 -6.19 15.01 4.06
C ASP A 359 -6.73 13.62 3.74
N THR A 360 -6.96 13.35 2.45
CA THR A 360 -7.54 12.11 1.98
C THR A 360 -6.78 11.56 0.79
N ASP A 361 -6.69 10.23 0.70
CA ASP A 361 -6.16 9.53 -0.46
C ASP A 361 -6.90 8.19 -0.66
N THR A 362 -6.54 7.43 -1.69
CA THR A 362 -7.30 6.26 -2.10
C THR A 362 -6.40 5.06 -2.39
N ILE A 363 -6.77 3.90 -1.84
CA ILE A 363 -6.19 2.60 -2.16
C ILE A 363 -7.13 1.85 -3.11
N PHE A 364 -6.54 1.22 -4.12
CA PHE A 364 -7.26 0.35 -5.06
C PHE A 364 -6.86 -1.10 -4.83
N VAL A 365 -7.82 -1.93 -4.43
CA VAL A 365 -7.65 -3.39 -4.30
C VAL A 365 -8.40 -4.06 -5.45
N PHE A 366 -7.66 -4.72 -6.32
CA PHE A 366 -8.22 -5.39 -7.48
C PHE A 366 -8.54 -6.85 -7.16
N GLY A 367 -9.64 -7.34 -7.68
CA GLY A 367 -10.01 -8.75 -7.58
C GLY A 367 -9.07 -9.66 -8.36
N LEU A 368 -8.80 -10.84 -7.82
CA LEU A 368 -8.13 -11.90 -8.56
C LEU A 368 -9.05 -12.40 -9.67
N PRO A 369 -8.53 -12.74 -10.86
CA PRO A 369 -9.34 -13.37 -11.90
C PRO A 369 -9.77 -14.77 -11.48
N GLU A 370 -10.94 -15.21 -11.91
CA GLU A 370 -11.36 -16.60 -11.80
C GLU A 370 -10.83 -17.36 -13.02
N VAL A 371 -9.84 -18.24 -12.81
CA VAL A 371 -9.23 -19.00 -13.90
C VAL A 371 -9.65 -20.46 -13.79
N VAL A 372 -10.54 -20.90 -14.70
CA VAL A 372 -11.03 -22.28 -14.76
C VAL A 372 -10.69 -22.85 -16.11
N VAL A 373 -9.91 -23.96 -16.15
CA VAL A 373 -9.59 -24.70 -17.35
C VAL A 373 -10.57 -25.85 -17.54
N ASN A 374 -11.09 -25.97 -18.74
CA ASN A 374 -11.91 -27.11 -19.18
C ASN A 374 -11.29 -27.74 -20.42
N GLN A 375 -11.49 -29.06 -20.58
CA GLN A 375 -11.15 -29.79 -21.77
C GLN A 375 -12.38 -29.90 -22.70
N ASP A 376 -12.21 -29.48 -23.93
CA ASP A 376 -13.17 -29.82 -25.01
C ASP A 376 -13.02 -31.28 -25.39
N LEU A 377 -14.05 -32.07 -25.11
CA LEU A 377 -14.03 -33.52 -25.37
C LEU A 377 -14.02 -33.89 -26.85
N ILE A 378 -14.29 -32.95 -27.77
CA ILE A 378 -14.32 -33.18 -29.20
C ILE A 378 -12.97 -32.85 -29.84
N SER A 379 -12.44 -31.66 -29.54
CA SER A 379 -11.16 -31.18 -30.06
C SER A 379 -9.96 -31.64 -29.23
N GLY A 380 -10.19 -31.99 -27.96
CA GLY A 380 -9.12 -32.28 -26.99
C GLY A 380 -8.39 -31.03 -26.46
N GLU A 381 -8.76 -29.84 -26.94
CA GLU A 381 -8.17 -28.58 -26.47
C GLU A 381 -8.50 -28.30 -25.01
N LEU A 382 -7.54 -27.71 -24.32
CA LEU A 382 -7.76 -27.12 -22.98
C LEU A 382 -8.01 -25.63 -23.14
N CYS A 383 -9.12 -25.14 -22.62
CA CYS A 383 -9.48 -23.73 -22.72
C CYS A 383 -9.77 -23.16 -21.34
N VAL A 384 -9.27 -21.94 -21.07
CA VAL A 384 -9.70 -21.12 -19.97
C VAL A 384 -11.08 -20.56 -20.28
N GLN A 385 -12.02 -20.65 -19.34
CA GLN A 385 -13.40 -20.18 -19.54
C GLN A 385 -13.49 -18.68 -19.73
N ASP A 386 -12.72 -17.90 -18.96
CA ASP A 386 -12.66 -16.44 -19.10
C ASP A 386 -11.68 -16.06 -20.19
N THR A 387 -12.21 -15.64 -21.33
CA THR A 387 -11.43 -15.20 -22.51
C THR A 387 -11.13 -13.70 -22.50
N LEU A 388 -11.52 -12.97 -21.44
CA LEU A 388 -11.32 -11.52 -21.31
C LEU A 388 -10.06 -11.17 -20.51
N LEU A 389 -9.28 -12.18 -20.11
CA LEU A 389 -8.00 -11.98 -19.45
C LEU A 389 -6.98 -11.35 -20.40
N SER A 390 -6.09 -10.54 -19.88
CA SER A 390 -5.08 -9.82 -20.66
C SER A 390 -3.94 -10.73 -21.14
N SER A 391 -3.65 -11.81 -20.41
CA SER A 391 -2.65 -12.81 -20.79
C SER A 391 -2.89 -14.17 -20.14
N TYR A 392 -2.32 -15.20 -20.76
CA TYR A 392 -2.38 -16.59 -20.33
C TYR A 392 -0.97 -17.17 -20.33
N THR A 393 -0.67 -17.99 -19.35
CA THR A 393 0.56 -18.79 -19.28
C THR A 393 0.18 -20.21 -18.93
N TRP A 394 0.50 -21.16 -19.82
CA TRP A 394 0.19 -22.57 -19.63
C TRP A 394 1.36 -23.33 -19.03
N PHE A 395 1.05 -24.35 -18.24
CA PHE A 395 2.01 -25.20 -17.56
C PHE A 395 1.68 -26.67 -17.81
N LEU A 396 2.73 -27.47 -18.02
CA LEU A 396 2.71 -28.93 -18.03
C LEU A 396 3.67 -29.42 -16.94
N ASP A 397 3.15 -30.17 -15.99
CA ASP A 397 3.90 -30.70 -14.83
C ASP A 397 4.66 -29.60 -14.03
N GLY A 398 4.13 -28.37 -14.07
CA GLY A 398 4.72 -27.19 -13.39
C GLY A 398 5.71 -26.40 -14.24
N ASP A 399 6.14 -26.93 -15.39
CA ASP A 399 7.00 -26.21 -16.34
C ASP A 399 6.17 -25.40 -17.33
N THR A 400 6.65 -24.22 -17.69
CA THR A 400 5.96 -23.36 -18.66
C THR A 400 5.97 -23.97 -20.06
N VAL A 401 4.83 -23.91 -20.74
CA VAL A 401 4.70 -24.33 -22.13
C VAL A 401 5.03 -23.14 -23.04
N PRO A 402 6.16 -23.16 -23.75
CA PRO A 402 6.55 -22.06 -24.64
C PRO A 402 5.50 -21.81 -25.73
N ASP A 403 5.31 -20.56 -26.11
CA ASP A 403 4.40 -20.11 -27.17
C ASP A 403 2.89 -20.35 -26.93
N ALA A 404 2.49 -20.96 -25.81
CA ALA A 404 1.10 -21.13 -25.41
C ALA A 404 0.59 -19.88 -24.65
N THR A 405 0.23 -18.83 -25.39
CA THR A 405 -0.16 -17.51 -24.84
C THR A 405 -1.64 -17.17 -25.04
N GLY A 406 -2.39 -18.05 -25.68
CA GLY A 406 -3.83 -17.89 -25.93
C GLY A 406 -4.70 -18.47 -24.82
N PRO A 407 -6.01 -18.19 -24.87
CA PRO A 407 -6.97 -18.76 -23.93
C PRO A 407 -7.12 -20.29 -24.04
N CYS A 408 -6.73 -20.88 -25.15
CA CYS A 408 -6.77 -22.32 -25.41
C CYS A 408 -5.39 -22.85 -25.84
N VAL A 409 -5.13 -24.11 -25.50
CA VAL A 409 -3.92 -24.85 -25.90
C VAL A 409 -4.29 -26.28 -26.29
N VAL A 410 -3.67 -26.80 -27.33
CA VAL A 410 -3.72 -28.24 -27.65
C VAL A 410 -2.64 -28.94 -26.82
N PRO A 411 -3.00 -29.90 -25.94
CA PRO A 411 -2.01 -30.63 -25.16
C PRO A 411 -0.95 -31.30 -26.06
N THR A 412 0.32 -31.05 -25.78
CA THR A 412 1.46 -31.59 -26.50
C THR A 412 1.95 -32.92 -25.95
N GLY A 413 1.41 -33.37 -24.84
CA GLY A 413 1.75 -34.61 -24.16
C GLY A 413 0.89 -34.85 -22.93
N PRO A 414 1.00 -36.08 -22.36
CA PRO A 414 0.36 -36.41 -21.10
C PRO A 414 1.02 -35.65 -19.92
N GLY A 415 0.28 -35.47 -18.83
CA GLY A 415 0.75 -34.81 -17.61
C GLY A 415 -0.31 -33.94 -16.99
N LEU A 416 0.11 -33.14 -16.01
CA LEU A 416 -0.72 -32.20 -15.25
C LEU A 416 -0.72 -30.82 -15.94
N TRP A 417 -1.81 -30.47 -16.55
CA TRP A 417 -1.99 -29.18 -17.23
C TRP A 417 -2.69 -28.17 -16.34
N SER A 418 -2.15 -26.96 -16.28
CA SER A 418 -2.78 -25.82 -15.62
C SER A 418 -2.46 -24.52 -16.36
N ALA A 419 -3.18 -23.46 -16.02
CA ALA A 419 -2.95 -22.13 -16.58
C ALA A 419 -2.90 -21.08 -15.49
N VAL A 420 -2.12 -20.02 -15.69
CA VAL A 420 -2.19 -18.77 -14.95
C VAL A 420 -2.78 -17.72 -15.89
N GLY A 421 -3.85 -17.10 -15.44
CA GLY A 421 -4.49 -15.99 -16.14
C GLY A 421 -4.20 -14.65 -15.45
N THR A 422 -3.98 -13.61 -16.25
CA THR A 422 -3.78 -12.24 -15.77
C THR A 422 -4.94 -11.35 -16.24
N ASN A 423 -5.55 -10.58 -15.35
CA ASN A 423 -6.60 -9.63 -15.74
C ASN A 423 -6.01 -8.28 -16.22
N GLY A 424 -6.88 -7.35 -16.62
CA GLY A 424 -6.47 -6.03 -17.11
C GLY A 424 -5.78 -5.12 -16.08
N PHE A 425 -5.82 -5.49 -14.79
CA PHE A 425 -5.16 -4.78 -13.70
C PHE A 425 -3.82 -5.39 -13.30
N GLY A 426 -3.40 -6.46 -13.97
CA GLY A 426 -2.16 -7.17 -13.67
C GLY A 426 -2.28 -8.24 -12.59
N CYS A 427 -3.48 -8.50 -12.05
CA CYS A 427 -3.69 -9.54 -11.06
C CYS A 427 -3.72 -10.91 -11.71
N THR A 428 -3.08 -11.89 -11.06
CA THR A 428 -2.92 -13.25 -11.58
C THR A 428 -3.60 -14.26 -10.66
N ALA A 429 -4.16 -15.31 -11.25
CA ALA A 429 -4.61 -16.49 -10.52
C ALA A 429 -4.28 -17.76 -11.32
N GLN A 430 -4.13 -18.86 -10.57
CA GLN A 430 -3.89 -20.18 -11.14
C GLN A 430 -5.20 -20.95 -11.26
N SER A 431 -5.33 -21.71 -12.35
CA SER A 431 -6.49 -22.56 -12.60
C SER A 431 -6.49 -23.84 -11.77
N ASN A 432 -7.60 -24.58 -11.86
CA ASN A 432 -7.63 -26.01 -11.59
C ASN A 432 -6.64 -26.76 -12.51
N THR A 433 -6.25 -27.95 -12.10
CA THR A 433 -5.40 -28.85 -12.89
C THR A 433 -6.25 -29.82 -13.68
N ILE A 434 -5.91 -30.02 -14.96
CA ILE A 434 -6.47 -31.06 -15.83
C ILE A 434 -5.41 -32.13 -16.06
N ILE A 435 -5.79 -33.39 -15.90
CA ILE A 435 -4.92 -34.53 -16.12
C ILE A 435 -5.13 -35.04 -17.56
N ILE A 436 -4.09 -35.00 -18.35
CA ILE A 436 -4.07 -35.64 -19.69
C ILE A 436 -3.31 -36.96 -19.56
N CYS A 437 -4.02 -38.04 -19.74
CA CYS A 437 -3.45 -39.38 -19.67
C CYS A 437 -2.71 -39.73 -20.98
N PRO A 438 -1.62 -40.55 -20.91
CA PRO A 438 -0.96 -41.03 -22.11
C PRO A 438 -1.89 -41.94 -22.92
N GLU A 439 -1.68 -41.96 -24.24
CA GLU A 439 -2.33 -42.96 -25.10
C GLU A 439 -1.52 -44.24 -25.04
N ILE A 440 -2.22 -45.39 -25.08
CA ILE A 440 -1.60 -46.69 -25.13
C ILE A 440 -2.08 -47.50 -26.36
N GLU A 441 -1.18 -48.20 -26.97
CA GLU A 441 -1.50 -49.12 -28.07
C GLU A 441 -0.98 -50.53 -27.73
N ILE A 442 -1.83 -51.55 -28.00
CA ILE A 442 -1.40 -52.92 -27.86
C ILE A 442 -0.67 -53.34 -29.16
N THR A 443 0.60 -53.65 -29.02
CA THR A 443 1.43 -54.21 -30.09
C THR A 443 1.42 -55.72 -30.06
N ARG A 444 1.51 -56.37 -31.27
CA ARG A 444 1.56 -57.83 -31.40
C ARG A 444 2.89 -58.27 -31.97
N ASN A 445 3.47 -59.32 -31.37
CA ASN A 445 4.58 -60.05 -31.94
C ASN A 445 4.31 -61.58 -31.81
N GLY A 446 3.84 -62.19 -32.92
CA GLY A 446 3.35 -63.56 -32.86
C GLY A 446 2.17 -63.71 -31.89
N PRO A 447 2.25 -64.64 -30.93
CA PRO A 447 1.21 -64.76 -29.90
C PRO A 447 1.34 -63.78 -28.73
N VAL A 448 2.40 -62.98 -28.70
CA VAL A 448 2.63 -62.03 -27.59
C VAL A 448 1.95 -60.71 -27.92
N LEU A 449 1.10 -60.27 -27.00
CA LEU A 449 0.51 -58.91 -26.96
C LEU A 449 1.25 -58.11 -25.90
N SER A 450 1.64 -56.89 -26.23
CA SER A 450 2.37 -56.04 -25.34
C SER A 450 1.94 -54.57 -25.48
N VAL A 451 2.04 -53.85 -24.37
CA VAL A 451 1.99 -52.37 -24.29
C VAL A 451 3.34 -51.87 -23.81
N ASP A 452 3.56 -50.56 -23.88
CA ASP A 452 4.78 -49.95 -23.37
C ASP A 452 5.01 -50.32 -21.90
N ASN A 453 6.26 -50.52 -21.54
CA ASN A 453 6.69 -50.70 -20.14
C ASN A 453 6.97 -49.33 -19.49
N GLY A 454 6.65 -49.18 -18.24
CA GLY A 454 6.86 -47.92 -17.50
C GLY A 454 5.61 -47.44 -16.80
N PHE A 455 4.53 -48.18 -16.88
CA PHE A 455 3.33 -47.93 -16.10
C PHE A 455 3.43 -48.57 -14.72
N ASN A 456 2.69 -47.99 -13.74
CA ASN A 456 2.70 -48.43 -12.33
C ASN A 456 1.98 -49.78 -12.13
N GLY A 457 1.06 -50.13 -13.04
CA GLY A 457 0.32 -51.40 -12.98
C GLY A 457 -0.28 -51.76 -14.32
N TYR A 458 -0.51 -53.08 -14.49
CA TYR A 458 -1.14 -53.66 -15.69
C TYR A 458 -2.20 -54.67 -15.28
N PHE A 459 -3.30 -54.71 -15.97
CA PHE A 459 -4.34 -55.70 -15.77
C PHE A 459 -4.88 -56.16 -17.11
N TRP A 460 -4.47 -57.38 -17.55
CA TRP A 460 -4.97 -57.98 -18.78
C TRP A 460 -6.21 -58.83 -18.53
N SER A 461 -7.16 -58.74 -19.46
CA SER A 461 -8.38 -59.55 -19.45
C SER A 461 -8.69 -60.07 -20.87
N PHE A 462 -9.40 -61.21 -20.92
CA PHE A 462 -9.91 -61.83 -22.14
C PHE A 462 -11.41 -62.06 -21.98
N GLY A 463 -12.18 -61.49 -22.87
CA GLY A 463 -13.64 -61.60 -22.77
C GLY A 463 -14.24 -61.06 -21.46
N GLY A 464 -13.57 -60.12 -20.81
CA GLY A 464 -13.94 -59.52 -19.54
C GLY A 464 -13.46 -60.28 -18.28
N ALA A 465 -12.81 -61.47 -18.46
CA ALA A 465 -12.22 -62.22 -17.34
C ALA A 465 -10.72 -61.93 -17.22
N GLY A 466 -10.23 -61.62 -15.98
CA GLY A 466 -8.80 -61.36 -15.77
C GLY A 466 -7.94 -62.58 -16.12
N ILE A 467 -6.80 -62.33 -16.76
CA ILE A 467 -5.83 -63.37 -17.16
C ILE A 467 -4.87 -63.58 -16.00
N PRO A 468 -4.76 -64.82 -15.47
CA PRO A 468 -3.77 -65.12 -14.45
C PRO A 468 -2.32 -64.82 -14.90
N GLY A 469 -1.60 -63.99 -14.11
CA GLY A 469 -0.26 -63.49 -14.43
C GLY A 469 -0.28 -62.39 -15.50
N GLY A 470 -1.45 -61.76 -15.78
CA GLY A 470 -1.61 -60.60 -16.65
C GLY A 470 -1.37 -59.28 -15.92
N ASP A 471 -0.37 -59.18 -15.02
CA ASP A 471 0.04 -58.02 -14.25
C ASP A 471 1.34 -57.37 -14.74
N GLY A 472 1.78 -57.75 -15.93
CA GLY A 472 2.97 -57.20 -16.59
C GLY A 472 2.64 -56.52 -17.91
N PRO A 473 3.65 -55.91 -18.56
CA PRO A 473 3.48 -55.16 -19.81
C PRO A 473 3.13 -56.04 -21.03
N SER A 474 3.19 -57.35 -20.88
CA SER A 474 2.89 -58.29 -21.97
C SER A 474 2.23 -59.58 -21.49
N ILE A 475 1.45 -60.17 -22.39
CA ILE A 475 0.84 -61.51 -22.20
C ILE A 475 1.02 -62.35 -23.47
N THR A 476 0.84 -63.67 -23.31
CA THR A 476 0.73 -64.57 -24.46
C THR A 476 -0.76 -64.86 -24.75
N ALA A 477 -1.25 -64.47 -25.90
CA ALA A 477 -2.61 -64.78 -26.32
C ALA A 477 -2.71 -66.29 -26.62
N THR A 478 -3.73 -66.93 -26.06
CA THR A 478 -3.93 -68.39 -26.16
C THR A 478 -5.18 -68.78 -26.93
N ALA A 479 -6.05 -67.81 -27.25
CA ALA A 479 -7.31 -68.00 -27.99
C ALA A 479 -7.65 -66.77 -28.80
N ASP A 480 -8.38 -66.98 -29.86
CA ASP A 480 -8.91 -65.91 -30.72
C ASP A 480 -10.00 -65.15 -29.97
N GLY A 481 -9.95 -63.82 -30.05
CA GLY A 481 -10.92 -62.95 -29.36
C GLY A 481 -10.34 -61.63 -28.92
N THR A 482 -11.10 -60.86 -28.16
CA THR A 482 -10.71 -59.51 -27.70
C THR A 482 -9.98 -59.60 -26.36
N TYR A 483 -8.76 -59.11 -26.36
CA TYR A 483 -7.94 -58.86 -25.16
C TYR A 483 -8.04 -57.42 -24.82
N THR A 484 -8.16 -57.14 -23.54
CA THR A 484 -8.20 -55.79 -22.99
C THR A 484 -7.09 -55.65 -21.96
N VAL A 485 -6.34 -54.57 -22.03
CA VAL A 485 -5.42 -54.17 -20.96
C VAL A 485 -5.90 -52.89 -20.31
N VAL A 486 -5.88 -52.84 -19.01
CA VAL A 486 -6.00 -51.64 -18.21
C VAL A 486 -4.63 -51.38 -17.62
N VAL A 487 -4.08 -50.17 -17.85
CA VAL A 487 -2.80 -49.76 -17.26
C VAL A 487 -3.04 -48.63 -16.28
N GLN A 488 -2.28 -48.64 -15.20
CA GLN A 488 -2.22 -47.55 -14.24
C GLN A 488 -0.98 -46.74 -14.54
N ALA A 489 -1.17 -45.50 -15.03
CA ALA A 489 -0.11 -44.54 -15.25
C ALA A 489 0.05 -43.60 -14.04
N ASP A 490 0.99 -42.64 -14.13
CA ASP A 490 1.17 -41.60 -13.12
C ASP A 490 -0.07 -40.69 -13.03
N ASN A 491 -0.18 -39.96 -11.93
CA ASN A 491 -1.28 -39.04 -11.69
C ASN A 491 -2.67 -39.70 -11.67
N ASP A 492 -2.76 -40.96 -11.18
CA ASP A 492 -4.01 -41.72 -11.09
C ASP A 492 -4.69 -41.96 -12.45
N CYS A 493 -3.96 -41.86 -13.56
CA CYS A 493 -4.48 -42.21 -14.89
C CYS A 493 -4.71 -43.70 -15.02
N GLU A 494 -5.97 -44.09 -15.31
CA GLU A 494 -6.34 -45.44 -15.69
C GLU A 494 -6.75 -45.46 -17.17
N ILE A 495 -6.01 -46.23 -17.97
CA ILE A 495 -6.14 -46.22 -19.42
C ILE A 495 -6.44 -47.64 -19.92
N THR A 496 -7.39 -47.75 -20.81
CA THR A 496 -7.82 -49.05 -21.38
C THR A 496 -7.53 -49.12 -22.86
N ALA A 497 -6.89 -50.19 -23.30
CA ALA A 497 -6.76 -50.52 -24.70
C ALA A 497 -7.31 -51.92 -24.98
N THR A 498 -7.78 -52.11 -26.18
CA THR A 498 -8.32 -53.41 -26.64
C THR A 498 -7.64 -53.86 -27.91
N TYR A 499 -7.44 -55.16 -28.06
CA TYR A 499 -6.88 -55.79 -29.26
C TYR A 499 -7.63 -57.08 -29.60
N THR A 500 -8.08 -57.22 -30.84
CA THR A 500 -8.69 -58.46 -31.29
C THR A 500 -7.60 -59.35 -31.89
N TYR A 501 -7.27 -60.39 -31.13
CA TYR A 501 -6.29 -61.39 -31.55
C TYR A 501 -6.96 -62.50 -32.41
N SER A 502 -6.29 -62.90 -33.50
CA SER A 502 -6.65 -64.04 -34.27
C SER A 502 -5.40 -64.90 -34.55
N THR A 503 -5.53 -66.20 -34.47
CA THR A 503 -4.45 -67.15 -34.77
C THR A 503 -4.18 -67.23 -36.26
N VAL A 504 -5.07 -66.70 -37.07
CA VAL A 504 -4.90 -66.59 -38.53
C VAL A 504 -4.65 -65.14 -38.91
N ASP A 505 -3.42 -64.81 -39.23
CA ASP A 505 -3.00 -63.50 -39.67
C ASP A 505 -2.54 -63.52 -41.13
N ILE A 506 -2.40 -62.36 -41.76
CA ILE A 506 -1.90 -62.22 -43.11
C ILE A 506 -0.47 -62.77 -43.27
N ASP A 507 0.34 -62.70 -42.21
CA ASP A 507 1.70 -63.27 -42.19
C ASP A 507 1.68 -64.81 -42.22
N ASP A 508 0.70 -65.46 -41.57
CA ASP A 508 0.47 -66.91 -41.67
C ASP A 508 -0.01 -67.32 -43.02
N LEU A 509 -0.82 -66.48 -43.68
CA LEU A 509 -1.26 -66.72 -45.09
C LEU A 509 -0.10 -66.66 -46.07
N GLU A 510 0.89 -65.77 -45.86
CA GLU A 510 2.12 -65.73 -46.66
C GLU A 510 2.99 -66.97 -46.47
N ALA A 511 3.17 -67.41 -45.23
CA ALA A 511 3.95 -68.61 -44.91
C ALA A 511 3.38 -69.89 -45.54
N THR A 512 2.07 -69.91 -45.81
CA THR A 512 1.38 -71.02 -46.49
C THR A 512 1.26 -70.86 -47.99
N GLY A 513 1.92 -69.87 -48.60
CA GLY A 513 1.93 -69.65 -50.07
C GLY A 513 0.81 -68.76 -50.60
N GLY A 514 0.18 -67.97 -49.69
CA GLY A 514 -0.88 -67.01 -49.96
C GLY A 514 -2.27 -67.56 -49.64
N GLY A 515 -3.15 -66.63 -49.24
CA GLY A 515 -4.52 -66.93 -48.79
C GLY A 515 -5.38 -65.70 -48.71
N MET A 516 -6.64 -65.88 -48.37
CA MET A 516 -7.60 -64.81 -48.08
C MET A 516 -8.32 -65.11 -46.77
N LEU A 517 -8.49 -64.05 -45.93
CA LEU A 517 -9.23 -64.06 -44.68
C LEU A 517 -10.33 -63.04 -44.76
N VAL A 518 -11.50 -63.34 -44.24
CA VAL A 518 -12.62 -62.41 -44.15
C VAL A 518 -13.17 -62.44 -42.73
N TYR A 519 -13.23 -61.27 -42.08
CA TYR A 519 -13.71 -61.16 -40.70
C TYR A 519 -14.37 -59.80 -40.42
N PRO A 520 -15.29 -59.76 -39.47
CA PRO A 520 -15.89 -60.88 -38.76
C PRO A 520 -16.85 -61.67 -39.62
N VAL A 521 -17.01 -62.98 -39.35
CA VAL A 521 -18.03 -63.82 -39.93
C VAL A 521 -18.71 -64.60 -38.78
N PRO A 522 -20.00 -64.41 -38.49
CA PRO A 522 -20.97 -63.57 -39.23
C PRO A 522 -20.72 -62.05 -39.02
N ASN A 523 -21.29 -61.19 -39.87
CA ASN A 523 -21.22 -59.74 -39.85
C ASN A 523 -22.59 -59.12 -40.16
N ASP A 524 -22.68 -57.81 -40.02
CA ASP A 524 -23.85 -56.97 -40.28
C ASP A 524 -23.79 -56.23 -41.61
N GLY A 525 -23.00 -56.76 -42.57
CA GLY A 525 -22.68 -56.06 -43.80
C GLY A 525 -21.36 -55.31 -43.81
N ALA A 526 -20.71 -55.21 -42.62
CA ALA A 526 -19.40 -54.60 -42.43
C ALA A 526 -18.36 -55.70 -42.14
N PHE A 527 -17.31 -55.84 -42.94
CA PHE A 527 -16.24 -56.81 -42.74
C PHE A 527 -14.93 -56.36 -43.39
N THR A 528 -13.84 -56.97 -43.00
CA THR A 528 -12.52 -56.72 -43.57
C THR A 528 -12.11 -57.94 -44.37
N VAL A 529 -11.56 -57.71 -45.55
CA VAL A 529 -10.89 -58.74 -46.42
C VAL A 529 -9.39 -58.51 -46.33
N GLU A 530 -8.67 -59.51 -45.85
CA GLU A 530 -7.20 -59.54 -45.87
C GLU A 530 -6.73 -60.66 -46.76
N ALA A 531 -5.73 -60.37 -47.58
CA ALA A 531 -5.16 -61.38 -48.46
C ALA A 531 -3.66 -61.17 -48.68
N ALA A 532 -2.93 -62.32 -48.82
CA ALA A 532 -1.49 -62.29 -49.04
C ALA A 532 -1.15 -63.23 -50.23
N GLY A 533 0.08 -63.04 -50.75
CA GLY A 533 0.53 -63.81 -51.91
C GLY A 533 -0.16 -63.38 -53.21
N LEU A 534 -0.58 -62.14 -53.33
CA LEU A 534 -1.24 -61.57 -54.50
C LEU A 534 -0.21 -61.07 -55.51
N GLU A 535 -0.46 -61.31 -56.77
CA GLU A 535 0.38 -60.86 -57.89
C GLU A 535 -0.26 -59.66 -58.61
N GLY A 536 0.54 -58.68 -58.97
CA GLY A 536 0.07 -57.44 -59.63
C GLY A 536 -0.33 -56.31 -58.70
N PRO A 537 -0.54 -55.09 -59.20
CA PRO A 537 -0.82 -53.89 -58.40
C PRO A 537 -2.30 -53.73 -58.00
N MET A 538 -3.19 -54.54 -58.60
CA MET A 538 -4.65 -54.44 -58.41
C MET A 538 -5.27 -55.81 -58.22
N ALA A 539 -6.28 -55.89 -57.39
CA ALA A 539 -7.12 -57.09 -57.20
C ALA A 539 -8.60 -56.71 -57.38
N GLY A 540 -9.32 -57.55 -58.05
CA GLY A 540 -10.77 -57.45 -58.16
C GLY A 540 -11.45 -58.16 -56.99
N LEU A 541 -12.18 -57.41 -56.21
CA LEU A 541 -13.01 -57.92 -55.12
C LEU A 541 -14.45 -58.00 -55.58
N ARG A 542 -15.06 -59.19 -55.47
CA ARG A 542 -16.46 -59.47 -55.85
C ARG A 542 -17.17 -60.16 -54.69
N ILE A 543 -18.41 -59.79 -54.46
CA ILE A 543 -19.27 -60.50 -53.53
C ILE A 543 -20.49 -60.98 -54.32
N ALA A 544 -20.79 -62.27 -54.21
CA ALA A 544 -21.91 -62.89 -54.89
C ALA A 544 -22.87 -63.57 -53.89
N ASP A 545 -24.15 -63.55 -54.20
CA ASP A 545 -25.13 -64.38 -53.49
C ASP A 545 -24.98 -65.88 -53.86
N MET A 546 -25.69 -66.73 -53.15
CA MET A 546 -25.58 -68.20 -53.41
C MET A 546 -26.13 -68.62 -54.73
N SER A 547 -26.77 -67.76 -55.50
CA SER A 547 -27.15 -68.02 -56.91
C SER A 547 -26.05 -67.63 -57.91
N GLY A 548 -24.94 -67.05 -57.44
CA GLY A 548 -23.83 -66.57 -58.28
C GLY A 548 -24.03 -65.14 -58.80
N ARG A 549 -25.06 -64.43 -58.38
CA ARG A 549 -25.29 -63.05 -58.77
C ARG A 549 -24.35 -62.15 -58.02
N ILE A 550 -23.56 -61.33 -58.71
CA ILE A 550 -22.66 -60.34 -58.09
C ILE A 550 -23.52 -59.21 -57.45
N VAL A 551 -23.35 -59.00 -56.18
CA VAL A 551 -24.04 -57.96 -55.39
C VAL A 551 -23.14 -56.81 -55.07
N HIS A 552 -21.82 -57.03 -55.10
CA HIS A 552 -20.82 -55.96 -54.87
C HIS A 552 -19.56 -56.29 -55.69
N GLU A 553 -18.97 -55.30 -56.37
CA GLU A 553 -17.72 -55.43 -57.10
C GLU A 553 -16.93 -54.14 -57.06
N ARG A 554 -15.63 -54.26 -56.75
CA ARG A 554 -14.70 -53.15 -56.80
C ARG A 554 -13.26 -53.59 -57.05
N GLN A 555 -12.41 -52.67 -57.51
CA GLN A 555 -10.98 -52.87 -57.63
C GLN A 555 -10.26 -52.37 -56.45
N GLU A 556 -9.31 -53.14 -55.93
CA GLU A 556 -8.52 -52.83 -54.74
C GLU A 556 -7.04 -52.74 -55.10
N THR A 557 -6.30 -51.90 -54.45
CA THR A 557 -4.85 -51.75 -54.61
C THR A 557 -4.12 -52.83 -53.83
N VAL A 558 -3.21 -53.53 -54.50
CA VAL A 558 -2.32 -54.48 -53.82
C VAL A 558 -0.99 -53.85 -53.58
N ALA A 559 -0.56 -53.82 -52.32
CA ALA A 559 0.73 -53.29 -51.90
C ALA A 559 1.63 -54.42 -51.40
N GLN A 560 2.79 -54.61 -52.02
CA GLN A 560 3.78 -55.65 -51.67
C GLN A 560 3.20 -57.09 -51.60
N GLY A 561 2.27 -57.42 -52.52
CA GLY A 561 1.64 -58.71 -52.50
C GLY A 561 0.55 -58.93 -51.47
N ARG A 562 0.15 -57.89 -50.77
CA ARG A 562 -0.86 -57.88 -49.70
C ARG A 562 -2.00 -56.95 -50.03
N LEU A 563 -3.16 -57.27 -49.48
CA LEU A 563 -4.36 -56.45 -49.55
C LEU A 563 -5.05 -56.51 -48.19
N ARG A 564 -5.45 -55.34 -47.69
CA ARG A 564 -6.40 -55.18 -46.57
C ARG A 564 -7.45 -54.20 -47.02
N SER A 565 -8.70 -54.59 -46.99
CA SER A 565 -9.80 -53.76 -47.46
C SER A 565 -11.01 -53.92 -46.57
N ALA A 566 -11.49 -52.79 -46.03
CA ALA A 566 -12.75 -52.73 -45.32
C ALA A 566 -13.90 -52.64 -46.31
N VAL A 567 -14.85 -53.54 -46.19
CA VAL A 567 -16.05 -53.66 -47.04
C VAL A 567 -17.27 -53.29 -46.17
N LEU A 568 -18.04 -52.34 -46.68
CA LEU A 568 -19.36 -52.04 -46.16
C LEU A 568 -20.36 -52.16 -47.32
N PHE A 569 -21.35 -53.02 -47.16
CA PHE A 569 -22.38 -53.19 -48.19
C PHE A 569 -23.74 -53.52 -47.56
N ASP A 570 -24.77 -52.92 -48.10
CA ASP A 570 -26.14 -53.03 -47.56
C ASP A 570 -26.86 -54.13 -48.42
N VAL A 571 -27.07 -55.26 -47.81
CA VAL A 571 -27.71 -56.42 -48.45
C VAL A 571 -28.61 -57.18 -47.48
N ALA A 572 -29.50 -57.96 -47.94
CA ALA A 572 -30.35 -58.78 -47.08
C ALA A 572 -29.53 -59.84 -46.32
N PRO A 573 -29.92 -60.16 -45.06
CA PRO A 573 -29.30 -61.23 -44.30
C PRO A 573 -29.27 -62.55 -45.06
N GLY A 574 -28.13 -63.24 -45.03
CA GLY A 574 -27.95 -64.48 -45.70
C GLY A 574 -26.50 -64.87 -46.00
N PRO A 575 -26.23 -66.03 -46.58
CA PRO A 575 -24.90 -66.41 -46.96
C PRO A 575 -24.49 -65.78 -48.30
N TYR A 576 -23.25 -65.27 -48.36
CA TYR A 576 -22.60 -64.71 -49.56
C TYR A 576 -21.20 -65.33 -49.74
N VAL A 577 -20.65 -65.18 -50.93
CA VAL A 577 -19.28 -65.60 -51.28
C VAL A 577 -18.50 -64.34 -51.62
N VAL A 578 -17.41 -64.12 -50.93
CA VAL A 578 -16.40 -63.10 -51.24
C VAL A 578 -15.35 -63.74 -52.13
N GLU A 579 -15.13 -63.18 -53.32
CA GLU A 579 -14.12 -63.61 -54.29
C GLU A 579 -13.11 -62.46 -54.45
N LEU A 580 -11.81 -62.82 -54.36
CA LEU A 580 -10.71 -61.93 -54.65
C LEU A 580 -9.87 -62.51 -55.80
N GLN A 581 -9.66 -61.72 -56.87
CA GLN A 581 -8.87 -62.13 -58.01
C GLN A 581 -7.72 -61.16 -58.28
N ALA A 582 -6.46 -61.65 -58.25
CA ALA A 582 -5.27 -60.90 -58.57
C ALA A 582 -4.20 -61.73 -59.21
N GLY A 583 -3.56 -61.28 -60.34
CA GLY A 583 -2.44 -61.91 -60.98
C GLY A 583 -2.71 -63.37 -61.49
N GLY A 584 -3.98 -63.69 -61.83
CA GLY A 584 -4.37 -65.05 -62.22
C GLY A 584 -4.74 -65.98 -61.05
N ARG A 585 -4.54 -65.59 -59.84
CA ARG A 585 -4.99 -66.28 -58.61
C ARG A 585 -6.41 -65.86 -58.26
N ARG A 586 -7.17 -66.81 -57.71
CA ARG A 586 -8.53 -66.57 -57.21
C ARG A 586 -8.70 -67.21 -55.86
N PHE A 587 -9.16 -66.38 -54.93
CA PHE A 587 -9.47 -66.76 -53.55
C PHE A 587 -10.97 -66.59 -53.31
N MET A 588 -11.56 -67.49 -52.56
CA MET A 588 -13.00 -67.47 -52.28
C MET A 588 -13.24 -67.85 -50.83
N GLU A 589 -14.05 -67.03 -50.11
CA GLU A 589 -14.44 -67.27 -48.76
C GLU A 589 -15.94 -67.03 -48.59
N ARG A 590 -16.59 -67.85 -47.74
CA ARG A 590 -18.02 -67.74 -47.47
C ARG A 590 -18.24 -66.86 -46.23
N ILE A 591 -19.11 -65.90 -46.36
CA ILE A 591 -19.52 -65.04 -45.26
C ILE A 591 -21.02 -65.24 -44.97
N ILE A 592 -21.43 -64.85 -43.74
CA ILE A 592 -22.82 -64.82 -43.32
C ILE A 592 -23.10 -63.39 -42.86
N VAL A 593 -24.07 -62.74 -43.52
CA VAL A 593 -24.60 -61.44 -43.13
C VAL A 593 -25.84 -61.66 -42.26
N GLN A 594 -25.93 -61.02 -41.09
CA GLN A 594 -27.01 -61.15 -40.14
C GLN A 594 -27.94 -59.92 -40.14
#